data_fa7d94e5322e5226343a31632d3931f6
#
_entry.id   fa7d94e5322e5226343a31632d3931f6
#
_cell.length_a   1.000
_cell.length_b   1.000
_cell.length_c   1.000
_cell.angle_alpha   90.00
_cell.angle_beta   90.00
_cell.angle_gamma   90.00
#
_symmetry.space_group_name_H-M   'P 1'
#
loop_
_entity.id
_entity.type
_entity.pdbx_description
1 polymer ?
#
loop_
_entity_poly.entity_id
_entity_poly.type
_entity_poly.pdbx_seq_one_letter_code
_entity_poly.pdbx_strand_id
1 'polypeptide(L)'
;MNGKLDNTRLWNEAAKAGLLFGLVSVSCLALKELAGMSGSTFLSQAAFIVLWAVEFFGCILLMKKVQLDLRDKFQGVKMADTFVLGRRAALLSGLLLASAQALFVMYMPQETMDQLVGAVSEAMPMSASQKEQMDGMLDRLPLLTFLFQWAYCYLYGTVLSAIMSRYIFVQKLFGGPFNGPQNDDNTPDEQ
;
A
#
# COMPACT_ATOMS: atom_id res chain seq x y z
N MET A 1 -7.83 -0.41 -29.51
CA MET A 1 -6.55 0.24 -29.90
C MET A 1 -5.50 -0.10 -28.85
N ASN A 2 -4.80 -1.22 -29.01
CA ASN A 2 -3.76 -1.63 -28.07
C ASN A 2 -2.44 -0.95 -28.47
N GLY A 3 -2.14 0.19 -27.84
CA GLY A 3 -0.90 0.92 -28.08
C GLY A 3 0.31 0.20 -27.45
N LYS A 4 1.50 0.43 -28.01
CA LYS A 4 2.75 -0.03 -27.41
C LYS A 4 2.96 0.66 -26.06
N LEU A 5 3.38 -0.10 -25.03
CA LEU A 5 3.69 0.45 -23.73
C LEU A 5 4.96 1.30 -23.79
N ASP A 6 4.83 2.59 -23.46
CA ASP A 6 5.94 3.55 -23.33
C ASP A 6 6.13 3.93 -21.87
N ASN A 7 7.32 4.39 -21.51
CA ASN A 7 7.65 4.76 -20.13
C ASN A 7 6.72 5.86 -19.56
N THR A 8 6.31 6.81 -20.40
CA THR A 8 5.35 7.87 -20.00
C THR A 8 3.98 7.29 -19.67
N ARG A 9 3.50 6.35 -20.48
CA ARG A 9 2.22 5.66 -20.23
C ARG A 9 2.28 4.83 -18.95
N LEU A 10 3.41 4.14 -18.73
CA LEU A 10 3.64 3.37 -17.51
C LEU A 10 3.64 4.28 -16.27
N TRP A 11 4.22 5.48 -16.34
CA TRP A 11 4.17 6.47 -15.26
C TRP A 11 2.74 6.96 -15.00
N ASN A 12 1.97 7.24 -16.04
CA ASN A 12 0.59 7.69 -15.91
C ASN A 12 -0.31 6.62 -15.26
N GLU A 13 -0.17 5.36 -15.65
CA GLU A 13 -0.91 4.26 -15.01
C GLU A 13 -0.45 4.02 -13.58
N ALA A 14 0.86 4.14 -13.30
CA ALA A 14 1.40 4.06 -11.94
C ALA A 14 0.91 5.21 -11.05
N ALA A 15 0.80 6.43 -11.58
CA ALA A 15 0.30 7.58 -10.85
C ALA A 15 -1.19 7.43 -10.49
N LYS A 16 -2.01 6.96 -11.42
CA LYS A 16 -3.43 6.67 -11.16
C LYS A 16 -3.58 5.58 -10.09
N ALA A 17 -2.81 4.50 -10.19
CA ALA A 17 -2.82 3.42 -9.22
C ALA A 17 -2.33 3.89 -7.85
N GLY A 18 -1.23 4.64 -7.79
CA GLY A 18 -0.66 5.18 -6.56
C GLY A 18 -1.60 6.16 -5.86
N LEU A 19 -2.29 7.02 -6.63
CA LEU A 19 -3.32 7.90 -6.09
C LEU A 19 -4.49 7.11 -5.49
N LEU A 20 -4.98 6.09 -6.21
CA LEU A 20 -6.07 5.25 -5.73
C LEU A 20 -5.68 4.53 -4.43
N PHE A 21 -4.51 3.89 -4.39
CA PHE A 21 -4.00 3.21 -3.19
C PHE A 21 -3.82 4.19 -2.03
N GLY A 22 -3.20 5.34 -2.30
CA GLY A 22 -2.99 6.38 -1.29
C GLY A 22 -4.30 6.89 -0.70
N LEU A 23 -5.31 7.16 -1.53
CA LEU A 23 -6.63 7.60 -1.06
C LEU A 23 -7.32 6.53 -0.19
N VAL A 24 -7.27 5.26 -0.60
CA VAL A 24 -7.83 4.16 0.20
C VAL A 24 -7.13 4.07 1.55
N SER A 25 -5.78 4.10 1.58
CA SER A 25 -5.02 4.01 2.82
C SER A 25 -5.24 5.22 3.73
N VAL A 26 -5.29 6.44 3.17
CA VAL A 26 -5.60 7.66 3.95
C VAL A 26 -7.02 7.61 4.50
N SER A 27 -8.00 7.10 3.75
CA SER A 27 -9.36 6.92 4.24
C SER A 27 -9.41 5.91 5.39
N CYS A 28 -8.69 4.79 5.28
CA CYS A 28 -8.58 3.81 6.38
C CYS A 28 -7.90 4.42 7.62
N LEU A 29 -6.86 5.25 7.42
CA LEU A 29 -6.22 5.98 8.51
C LEU A 29 -7.23 6.89 9.22
N ALA A 30 -7.95 7.74 8.49
CA ALA A 30 -8.95 8.64 9.05
C ALA A 30 -10.05 7.89 9.81
N LEU A 31 -10.51 6.74 9.29
CA LEU A 31 -11.50 5.90 9.97
C LEU A 31 -10.95 5.27 11.25
N LYS A 32 -9.67 4.86 11.28
CA LYS A 32 -9.01 4.34 12.48
C LYS A 32 -8.97 5.41 13.59
N GLU A 33 -8.65 6.64 13.23
CA GLU A 33 -8.61 7.77 14.17
C GLU A 33 -9.99 8.09 14.71
N LEU A 34 -11.00 8.15 13.86
CA LEU A 34 -12.39 8.36 14.30
C LEU A 34 -12.88 7.24 15.22
N ALA A 35 -12.52 5.98 14.92
CA ALA A 35 -12.86 4.85 15.79
C ALA A 35 -12.16 4.94 17.15
N GLY A 36 -10.91 5.44 17.19
CA GLY A 36 -10.18 5.69 18.44
C GLY A 36 -10.87 6.71 19.36
N MET A 37 -11.54 7.70 18.77
CA MET A 37 -12.27 8.74 19.51
C MET A 37 -13.61 8.27 20.10
N SER A 38 -14.09 7.07 19.77
CA SER A 38 -15.43 6.58 20.15
C SER A 38 -15.61 6.24 21.65
N GLY A 39 -14.55 6.30 22.45
CA GLY A 39 -14.61 6.08 23.92
C GLY A 39 -14.82 4.61 24.35
N SER A 40 -15.13 3.70 23.44
CA SER A 40 -15.31 2.28 23.74
C SER A 40 -14.09 1.48 23.29
N THR A 41 -13.30 1.01 24.26
CA THR A 41 -12.04 0.28 24.00
C THR A 41 -12.26 -0.96 23.14
N PHE A 42 -13.34 -1.72 23.35
CA PHE A 42 -13.63 -2.93 22.59
C PHE A 42 -14.01 -2.62 21.12
N LEU A 43 -14.89 -1.64 20.90
CA LEU A 43 -15.30 -1.21 19.57
C LEU A 43 -14.13 -0.63 18.77
N SER A 44 -13.30 0.17 19.42
CA SER A 44 -12.10 0.74 18.82
C SER A 44 -11.11 -0.35 18.37
N GLN A 45 -10.82 -1.32 19.23
CA GLN A 45 -9.93 -2.44 18.87
C GLN A 45 -10.49 -3.31 17.75
N ALA A 46 -11.79 -3.64 17.80
CA ALA A 46 -12.44 -4.41 16.74
C ALA A 46 -12.41 -3.68 15.40
N ALA A 47 -12.74 -2.37 15.41
CA ALA A 47 -12.69 -1.53 14.21
C ALA A 47 -11.26 -1.45 13.64
N PHE A 48 -10.25 -1.31 14.51
CA PHE A 48 -8.85 -1.28 14.09
C PHE A 48 -8.43 -2.55 13.37
N ILE A 49 -8.77 -3.73 13.92
CA ILE A 49 -8.43 -5.03 13.31
C ILE A 49 -9.13 -5.19 11.96
N VAL A 50 -10.43 -4.84 11.88
CA VAL A 50 -11.19 -4.93 10.63
C VAL A 50 -10.62 -3.98 9.57
N LEU A 51 -10.36 -2.72 9.92
CA LEU A 51 -9.78 -1.75 8.99
C LEU A 51 -8.37 -2.15 8.54
N TRP A 52 -7.57 -2.72 9.44
CA TRP A 52 -6.25 -3.26 9.09
C TRP A 52 -6.38 -4.41 8.08
N ALA A 53 -7.30 -5.34 8.31
CA ALA A 53 -7.55 -6.44 7.38
C ALA A 53 -8.05 -5.94 6.02
N VAL A 54 -8.99 -5.00 6.00
CA VAL A 54 -9.50 -4.37 4.77
C VAL A 54 -8.38 -3.68 4.00
N GLU A 55 -7.52 -2.93 4.68
CA GLU A 55 -6.38 -2.27 4.07
C GLU A 55 -5.39 -3.28 3.48
N PHE A 56 -5.03 -4.32 4.25
CA PHE A 56 -4.10 -5.36 3.83
C PHE A 56 -4.59 -6.13 2.61
N PHE A 57 -5.79 -6.71 2.69
CA PHE A 57 -6.38 -7.47 1.59
C PHE A 57 -6.77 -6.58 0.41
N GLY A 58 -7.24 -5.35 0.69
CA GLY A 58 -7.55 -4.36 -0.31
C GLY A 58 -6.34 -3.99 -1.16
N CYS A 59 -5.19 -3.76 -0.54
CA CYS A 59 -3.93 -3.50 -1.26
C CYS A 59 -3.52 -4.66 -2.17
N ILE A 60 -3.68 -5.92 -1.71
CA ILE A 60 -3.38 -7.12 -2.51
C ILE A 60 -4.29 -7.19 -3.74
N LEU A 61 -5.60 -7.05 -3.53
CA LEU A 61 -6.59 -7.13 -4.62
C LEU A 61 -6.43 -5.98 -5.62
N LEU A 62 -6.23 -4.76 -5.14
CA LEU A 62 -6.01 -3.60 -5.99
C LEU A 62 -4.70 -3.72 -6.79
N MET A 63 -3.62 -4.20 -6.18
CA MET A 63 -2.34 -4.44 -6.88
C MET A 63 -2.52 -5.47 -8.00
N LYS A 64 -3.20 -6.59 -7.70
CA LYS A 64 -3.52 -7.60 -8.70
C LYS A 64 -4.33 -7.02 -9.85
N LYS A 65 -5.40 -6.26 -9.54
CA LYS A 65 -6.27 -5.65 -10.55
C LYS A 65 -5.48 -4.69 -11.45
N VAL A 66 -4.71 -3.78 -10.88
CA VAL A 66 -3.96 -2.78 -11.63
C VAL A 66 -2.92 -3.43 -12.56
N GLN A 67 -2.25 -4.50 -12.11
CA GLN A 67 -1.30 -5.24 -12.94
C GLN A 67 -1.99 -6.03 -14.07
N LEU A 68 -3.17 -6.59 -13.83
CA LEU A 68 -3.98 -7.23 -14.85
C LEU A 68 -4.49 -6.21 -15.87
N ASP A 69 -5.03 -5.08 -15.42
CA ASP A 69 -5.51 -4.00 -16.28
C ASP A 69 -4.40 -3.46 -17.20
N LEU A 70 -3.16 -3.34 -16.70
CA LEU A 70 -2.02 -2.95 -17.54
C LEU A 70 -1.77 -3.96 -18.65
N ARG A 71 -1.79 -5.26 -18.32
CA ARG A 71 -1.56 -6.33 -19.28
C ARG A 71 -2.64 -6.39 -20.36
N ASP A 72 -3.90 -6.14 -19.97
CA ASP A 72 -5.04 -6.19 -20.88
C ASP A 72 -5.13 -4.95 -21.78
N LYS A 73 -4.68 -3.79 -21.29
CA LYS A 73 -4.65 -2.52 -22.06
C LYS A 73 -3.53 -2.46 -23.09
N PHE A 74 -2.38 -3.09 -22.84
CA PHE A 74 -1.18 -2.95 -23.67
C PHE A 74 -0.66 -4.29 -24.15
N GLN A 75 -0.26 -4.34 -25.44
CA GLN A 75 0.36 -5.54 -26.01
C GLN A 75 1.85 -5.60 -25.66
N GLY A 76 2.36 -6.82 -25.46
CA GLY A 76 3.79 -7.06 -25.23
C GLY A 76 4.28 -6.67 -23.82
N VAL A 77 3.38 -6.47 -22.86
CA VAL A 77 3.73 -6.20 -21.45
C VAL A 77 4.53 -7.37 -20.88
N LYS A 78 5.70 -7.07 -20.35
CA LYS A 78 6.59 -8.02 -19.69
C LYS A 78 6.35 -8.03 -18.17
N MET A 79 6.76 -9.11 -17.51
CA MET A 79 6.77 -9.20 -16.06
C MET A 79 7.49 -8.01 -15.39
N ALA A 80 8.59 -7.55 -15.99
CA ALA A 80 9.34 -6.39 -15.50
C ALA A 80 8.49 -5.10 -15.51
N ASP A 81 7.62 -4.91 -16.50
CA ASP A 81 6.79 -3.71 -16.63
C ASP A 81 5.71 -3.67 -15.52
N THR A 82 5.09 -4.81 -15.22
CA THR A 82 4.12 -4.93 -14.12
C THR A 82 4.77 -4.74 -12.77
N PHE A 83 5.98 -5.25 -12.56
CA PHE A 83 6.76 -5.00 -11.36
C PHE A 83 7.11 -3.51 -11.21
N VAL A 84 7.59 -2.87 -12.26
CA VAL A 84 7.93 -1.43 -12.25
C VAL A 84 6.69 -0.58 -11.99
N LEU A 85 5.53 -0.94 -12.58
CA LEU A 85 4.25 -0.28 -12.31
C LEU A 85 3.93 -0.30 -10.82
N GLY A 86 3.92 -1.48 -10.22
CA GLY A 86 3.55 -1.65 -8.81
C GLY A 86 4.53 -0.96 -7.86
N ARG A 87 5.84 -1.00 -8.15
CA ARG A 87 6.85 -0.27 -7.37
C ARG A 87 6.65 1.24 -7.42
N ARG A 88 6.35 1.81 -8.60
CA ARG A 88 6.06 3.25 -8.75
C ARG A 88 4.76 3.64 -8.06
N ALA A 89 3.73 2.81 -8.17
CA ALA A 89 2.47 3.02 -7.47
C ALA A 89 2.67 2.99 -5.95
N ALA A 90 3.47 2.06 -5.43
CA ALA A 90 3.81 1.97 -4.01
C ALA A 90 4.58 3.21 -3.51
N LEU A 91 5.50 3.73 -4.31
CA LEU A 91 6.23 4.96 -3.98
C LEU A 91 5.28 6.14 -3.83
N LEU A 92 4.35 6.32 -4.78
CA LEU A 92 3.42 7.44 -4.77
C LEU A 92 2.35 7.30 -3.68
N SER A 93 1.78 6.11 -3.50
CA SER A 93 0.81 5.85 -2.42
C SER A 93 1.44 5.99 -1.04
N GLY A 94 2.68 5.51 -0.87
CA GLY A 94 3.45 5.67 0.35
C GLY A 94 3.71 7.13 0.70
N LEU A 95 4.02 7.96 -0.30
CA LEU A 95 4.20 9.40 -0.12
C LEU A 95 2.92 10.07 0.40
N LEU A 96 1.76 9.73 -0.19
CA LEU A 96 0.48 10.28 0.24
C LEU A 96 0.13 9.87 1.67
N LEU A 97 0.26 8.58 2.00
CA LEU A 97 -0.05 8.08 3.33
C LEU A 97 0.90 8.64 4.39
N ALA A 98 2.20 8.67 4.09
CA ALA A 98 3.21 9.22 5.00
C ALA A 98 3.00 10.71 5.27
N SER A 99 2.62 11.48 4.24
CA SER A 99 2.28 12.89 4.40
C SER A 99 1.04 13.09 5.27
N ALA A 100 -0.01 12.29 5.05
CA ALA A 100 -1.22 12.35 5.87
C ALA A 100 -0.93 12.02 7.34
N GLN A 101 -0.11 11.00 7.59
CA GLN A 101 0.24 10.58 8.94
C GLN A 101 1.15 11.58 9.65
N ALA A 102 2.11 12.19 8.94
CA ALA A 102 2.96 13.25 9.49
C ALA A 102 2.13 14.49 9.85
N LEU A 103 1.17 14.87 8.99
CA LEU A 103 0.24 15.96 9.30
C LEU A 103 -0.61 15.63 10.52
N PHE A 104 -1.11 14.40 10.63
CA PHE A 104 -1.87 13.97 11.80
C PHE A 104 -1.06 14.13 13.10
N VAL A 105 0.18 13.66 13.11
CA VAL A 105 1.09 13.82 14.26
C VAL A 105 1.36 15.29 14.56
N MET A 106 1.53 16.12 13.52
CA MET A 106 1.80 17.56 13.67
C MET A 106 0.63 18.34 14.30
N TYR A 107 -0.62 17.90 14.02
CA TYR A 107 -1.83 18.51 14.55
C TYR A 107 -2.39 17.80 15.80
N MET A 108 -1.66 16.82 16.32
CA MET A 108 -2.07 16.10 17.53
C MET A 108 -2.09 17.06 18.74
N PRO A 109 -3.15 17.06 19.56
CA PRO A 109 -3.19 17.87 20.78
C PRO A 109 -2.04 17.54 21.74
N GLN A 110 -1.45 18.55 22.35
CA GLN A 110 -0.33 18.36 23.30
C GLN A 110 -0.69 17.42 24.45
N GLU A 111 -1.93 17.51 24.95
CA GLU A 111 -2.43 16.60 26.00
C GLU A 111 -2.32 15.12 25.61
N THR A 112 -2.62 14.78 24.35
CA THR A 112 -2.49 13.41 23.85
C THR A 112 -1.02 13.00 23.73
N MET A 113 -0.15 13.92 23.31
CA MET A 113 1.28 13.68 23.23
C MET A 113 1.87 13.45 24.62
N ASP A 114 1.51 14.27 25.60
CA ASP A 114 1.95 14.14 27.00
C ASP A 114 1.49 12.82 27.63
N GLN A 115 0.28 12.37 27.31
CA GLN A 115 -0.24 11.07 27.74
C GLN A 115 0.59 9.91 27.17
N LEU A 116 0.94 9.98 25.87
CA LEU A 116 1.79 8.97 25.21
C LEU A 116 3.19 8.93 25.84
N VAL A 117 3.80 10.10 26.05
CA VAL A 117 5.11 10.23 26.69
C VAL A 117 5.06 9.72 28.13
N GLY A 118 4.00 10.04 28.87
CA GLY A 118 3.76 9.54 30.23
C GLY A 118 3.70 8.01 30.25
N ALA A 119 2.87 7.42 29.39
CA ALA A 119 2.74 5.96 29.28
C ALA A 119 4.06 5.25 28.93
N VAL A 120 4.86 5.82 28.04
CA VAL A 120 6.19 5.29 27.70
C VAL A 120 7.15 5.42 28.88
N SER A 121 7.11 6.54 29.60
CA SER A 121 7.97 6.78 30.78
C SER A 121 7.64 5.88 31.95
N GLU A 122 6.37 5.51 32.12
CA GLU A 122 5.92 4.54 33.13
C GLU A 122 6.32 3.10 32.76
N ALA A 123 6.22 2.75 31.46
CA ALA A 123 6.60 1.42 30.99
C ALA A 123 8.12 1.19 30.98
N MET A 124 8.90 2.26 30.79
CA MET A 124 10.37 2.23 30.79
C MET A 124 10.92 3.31 31.72
N PRO A 125 11.42 2.96 32.92
CA PRO A 125 12.04 3.95 33.80
C PRO A 125 13.28 4.54 33.13
N MET A 126 13.21 5.83 32.77
CA MET A 126 14.22 6.57 32.01
C MET A 126 15.09 7.41 32.95
N SER A 127 16.39 7.49 32.66
CA SER A 127 17.31 8.43 33.29
C SER A 127 17.03 9.87 32.79
N ALA A 128 17.53 10.87 33.51
CA ALA A 128 17.33 12.27 33.12
C ALA A 128 17.90 12.57 31.71
N SER A 129 19.06 11.99 31.37
CA SER A 129 19.66 12.13 30.03
C SER A 129 18.84 11.50 28.92
N GLN A 130 18.13 10.39 29.19
CA GLN A 130 17.23 9.73 28.24
C GLN A 130 15.96 10.57 28.01
N LYS A 131 15.44 11.25 29.05
CA LYS A 131 14.30 12.16 28.91
C LYS A 131 14.65 13.34 28.01
N GLU A 132 15.82 13.95 28.19
CA GLU A 132 16.29 15.06 27.35
C GLU A 132 16.45 14.63 25.88
N GLN A 133 16.97 13.43 25.63
CA GLN A 133 17.04 12.85 24.29
C GLN A 133 15.65 12.59 23.69
N MET A 134 14.70 12.14 24.51
CA MET A 134 13.32 11.90 24.08
C MET A 134 12.64 13.21 23.69
N ASP A 135 12.79 14.28 24.47
CA ASP A 135 12.25 15.60 24.14
C ASP A 135 12.81 16.11 22.81
N GLY A 136 14.11 15.96 22.55
CA GLY A 136 14.71 16.30 21.26
C GLY A 136 14.24 15.42 20.09
N MET A 137 13.76 14.19 20.36
CA MET A 137 13.14 13.33 19.34
C MET A 137 11.68 13.73 19.07
N LEU A 138 10.94 14.22 20.06
CA LEU A 138 9.56 14.67 19.92
C LEU A 138 9.41 15.79 18.91
N ASP A 139 10.34 16.76 18.91
CA ASP A 139 10.37 17.85 17.93
C ASP A 139 10.52 17.35 16.48
N ARG A 140 11.16 16.19 16.31
CA ARG A 140 11.40 15.56 15.00
C ARG A 140 10.39 14.46 14.68
N LEU A 141 9.46 14.19 15.56
CA LEU A 141 8.52 13.07 15.44
C LEU A 141 7.74 13.08 14.11
N PRO A 142 7.20 14.22 13.62
CA PRO A 142 6.49 14.25 12.34
C PRO A 142 7.39 13.83 11.17
N LEU A 143 8.64 14.30 11.16
CA LEU A 143 9.62 13.94 10.12
C LEU A 143 10.00 12.47 10.18
N LEU A 144 10.25 11.95 11.37
CA LEU A 144 10.57 10.54 11.57
C LEU A 144 9.40 9.65 11.15
N THR A 145 8.19 9.99 11.57
CA THR A 145 6.96 9.28 11.18
C THR A 145 6.81 9.25 9.67
N PHE A 146 7.01 10.40 8.99
CA PHE A 146 6.99 10.48 7.54
C PHE A 146 7.98 9.52 6.89
N LEU A 147 9.25 9.57 7.30
CA LEU A 147 10.32 8.78 6.71
C LEU A 147 10.10 7.27 6.92
N PHE A 148 9.75 6.87 8.15
CA PHE A 148 9.49 5.46 8.46
C PHE A 148 8.27 4.93 7.72
N GLN A 149 7.17 5.69 7.71
CA GLN A 149 5.95 5.27 7.03
C GLN A 149 6.15 5.18 5.52
N TRP A 150 6.84 6.15 4.93
CA TRP A 150 7.14 6.13 3.50
C TRP A 150 8.03 4.94 3.12
N ALA A 151 9.12 4.71 3.86
CA ALA A 151 10.02 3.58 3.64
C ALA A 151 9.29 2.24 3.80
N TYR A 152 8.48 2.09 4.84
CA TYR A 152 7.68 0.90 5.09
C TYR A 152 6.71 0.61 3.93
N CYS A 153 5.93 1.59 3.50
CA CYS A 153 4.98 1.45 2.40
C CYS A 153 5.67 1.12 1.08
N TYR A 154 6.80 1.76 0.80
CA TYR A 154 7.58 1.51 -0.40
C TYR A 154 8.15 0.08 -0.42
N LEU A 155 8.73 -0.37 0.68
CA LEU A 155 9.26 -1.74 0.80
C LEU A 155 8.14 -2.78 0.69
N TYR A 156 7.07 -2.62 1.46
CA TYR A 156 5.91 -3.50 1.44
C TYR A 156 5.31 -3.59 0.03
N GLY A 157 5.03 -2.46 -0.59
CA GLY A 157 4.45 -2.42 -1.94
C GLY A 157 5.39 -2.96 -3.01
N THR A 158 6.71 -2.80 -2.87
CA THR A 158 7.70 -3.38 -3.77
C THR A 158 7.71 -4.90 -3.69
N VAL A 159 7.70 -5.47 -2.48
CA VAL A 159 7.62 -6.92 -2.25
C VAL A 159 6.29 -7.47 -2.80
N LEU A 160 5.18 -6.81 -2.48
CA LEU A 160 3.87 -7.20 -2.97
C LEU A 160 3.80 -7.17 -4.51
N SER A 161 4.36 -6.12 -5.13
CA SER A 161 4.43 -6.01 -6.59
C SER A 161 5.26 -7.13 -7.22
N ALA A 162 6.38 -7.52 -6.60
CA ALA A 162 7.21 -8.62 -7.09
C ALA A 162 6.46 -9.96 -7.06
N ILE A 163 5.77 -10.24 -5.95
CA ILE A 163 4.98 -11.47 -5.79
C ILE A 163 3.83 -11.50 -6.81
N MET A 164 3.07 -10.41 -6.93
CA MET A 164 1.92 -10.34 -7.82
C MET A 164 2.33 -10.40 -9.28
N SER A 165 3.40 -9.71 -9.70
CA SER A 165 3.92 -9.79 -11.05
C SER A 165 4.28 -11.21 -11.43
N ARG A 166 4.95 -11.94 -10.54
CA ARG A 166 5.30 -13.34 -10.77
C ARG A 166 4.07 -14.23 -10.85
N TYR A 167 3.12 -14.06 -9.93
CA TYR A 167 1.88 -14.83 -9.91
C TYR A 167 1.07 -14.69 -11.20
N ILE A 168 0.89 -13.47 -11.70
CA ILE A 168 0.11 -13.18 -12.91
C ILE A 168 0.74 -13.82 -14.15
N PHE A 169 2.08 -13.83 -14.25
CA PHE A 169 2.76 -14.43 -15.40
C PHE A 169 2.87 -15.95 -15.34
N VAL A 170 3.01 -16.52 -14.13
CA VAL A 170 3.03 -17.98 -13.93
C VAL A 170 1.66 -18.60 -14.25
N GLN A 171 0.56 -17.98 -13.84
CA GLN A 171 -0.78 -18.46 -14.21
C GLN A 171 -1.01 -18.61 -15.73
N LYS A 172 -0.39 -17.74 -16.52
CA LYS A 172 -0.48 -17.81 -17.99
C LYS A 172 0.31 -18.99 -18.58
N LEU A 173 1.45 -19.35 -17.96
CA LEU A 173 2.31 -20.44 -18.42
C LEU A 173 1.72 -21.83 -18.17
N PHE A 174 0.94 -21.99 -17.08
CA PHE A 174 0.40 -23.29 -16.68
C PHE A 174 -1.08 -23.49 -17.05
N GLY A 175 -1.69 -22.61 -17.85
CA GLY A 175 -3.13 -22.67 -18.17
C GLY A 175 -3.96 -22.60 -16.90
N GLY A 176 -4.92 -21.69 -16.80
CA GLY A 176 -5.84 -21.71 -15.65
C GLY A 176 -6.50 -23.09 -15.54
N PRO A 177 -6.88 -23.56 -14.33
CA PRO A 177 -7.38 -24.91 -14.11
C PRO A 177 -8.70 -25.26 -14.82
N PHE A 178 -9.23 -24.36 -15.64
CA PHE A 178 -10.51 -24.51 -16.34
C PHE A 178 -10.50 -24.30 -17.85
N ASN A 179 -9.37 -23.97 -18.48
CA ASN A 179 -9.28 -24.00 -19.93
C ASN A 179 -8.59 -25.30 -20.35
N GLY A 180 -9.39 -26.34 -20.52
CA GLY A 180 -9.00 -27.52 -21.30
C GLY A 180 -8.51 -27.11 -22.69
N PRO A 181 -7.72 -27.96 -23.38
CA PRO A 181 -7.23 -27.66 -24.72
C PRO A 181 -8.43 -27.36 -25.61
N GLN A 182 -8.52 -26.11 -26.07
CA GLN A 182 -9.41 -25.78 -27.19
C GLN A 182 -8.87 -26.53 -28.38
N ASN A 183 -9.53 -27.64 -28.72
CA ASN A 183 -9.31 -28.35 -29.97
C ASN A 183 -9.67 -27.38 -31.10
N ASP A 184 -8.66 -26.80 -31.72
CA ASP A 184 -8.77 -26.18 -33.05
C ASP A 184 -8.82 -27.28 -34.13
N ASP A 185 -9.83 -28.17 -34.03
CA ASP A 185 -10.23 -29.06 -35.10
C ASP A 185 -11.13 -28.29 -36.06
N ASN A 186 -10.55 -27.38 -36.81
CA ASN A 186 -11.13 -26.88 -38.04
C ASN A 186 -10.04 -26.93 -39.14
N THR A 187 -9.69 -28.10 -39.53
CA THR A 187 -9.16 -28.36 -40.89
C THR A 187 -10.36 -28.41 -41.84
N PRO A 188 -10.50 -27.48 -42.80
CA PRO A 188 -11.47 -27.65 -43.87
C PRO A 188 -10.92 -28.78 -44.79
N ASP A 189 -11.70 -29.85 -44.88
CA ASP A 189 -11.49 -30.89 -45.93
C ASP A 189 -11.56 -30.23 -47.32
N GLU A 190 -10.43 -30.24 -48.03
CA GLU A 190 -10.40 -29.98 -49.46
C GLU A 190 -11.03 -31.15 -50.16
N GLN A 191 -12.17 -30.90 -50.83
CA GLN A 191 -12.65 -31.68 -52.00
C GLN A 191 -12.74 -30.79 -53.21
#